data_3447487059eb950cf7fbcd4bca1743db
#
_entry.id   3447487059eb950cf7fbcd4bca1743db
#
_cell.length_a   1.000
_cell.length_b   1.000
_cell.length_c   1.000
_cell.angle_alpha   90.00
_cell.angle_beta   90.00
_cell.angle_gamma   90.00
#
_symmetry.space_group_name_H-M   'P 1'
#
loop_
_entity.id
_entity.type
_entity.pdbx_description
1 polymer ?
#
loop_
_entity_poly.entity_id
_entity_poly.type
_entity_poly.pdbx_seq_one_letter_code
_entity_poly.pdbx_strand_id
1 'polypeptide(L)'
;YVKLENYPMAKEAFFRELELRKKYLGWEDEDTILACQNLGVLHSFCNEREEALACFREAYGHEVKKNGEDSEMAQKLLQYISVVES
;
A
#
# COMPACT_ATOMS: atom_id res chain seq x y z
N TYR A 1 -15.07 -6.27 2.80
CA TYR A 1 -14.83 -7.22 3.88
C TYR A 1 -14.18 -8.50 3.34
N VAL A 2 -13.05 -8.89 3.92
CA VAL A 2 -12.31 -10.09 3.50
C VAL A 2 -12.21 -11.04 4.69
N LYS A 3 -12.66 -12.27 4.48
CA LYS A 3 -12.55 -13.30 5.51
C LYS A 3 -11.11 -13.78 5.62
N LEU A 4 -10.73 -14.26 6.79
CA LEU A 4 -9.36 -14.68 7.04
C LEU A 4 -8.88 -15.73 6.06
N GLU A 5 -9.71 -16.72 5.74
CA GLU A 5 -9.32 -17.78 4.82
C GLU A 5 -9.13 -17.31 3.39
N ASN A 6 -9.62 -16.10 3.06
CA ASN A 6 -9.49 -15.54 1.72
C ASN A 6 -8.31 -14.58 1.57
N TYR A 7 -7.60 -14.29 2.66
CA TYR A 7 -6.50 -13.32 2.60
C TYR A 7 -5.39 -13.69 1.61
N PRO A 8 -4.95 -14.95 1.52
CA PRO A 8 -3.91 -15.28 0.54
C PRO A 8 -4.34 -15.01 -0.89
N MET A 9 -5.59 -15.29 -1.24
CA MET A 9 -6.10 -15.02 -2.58
C MET A 9 -6.22 -13.52 -2.83
N ALA A 10 -6.69 -12.79 -1.82
CA ALA A 10 -6.82 -11.34 -1.94
C ALA A 10 -5.46 -10.68 -2.10
N LYS A 11 -4.45 -11.14 -1.35
CA LYS A 11 -3.09 -10.61 -1.49
C LYS A 11 -2.55 -10.82 -2.89
N GLU A 12 -2.76 -12.00 -3.44
CA GLU A 12 -2.29 -12.30 -4.80
C GLU A 12 -2.97 -11.39 -5.81
N ALA A 13 -4.29 -11.21 -5.69
CA ALA A 13 -5.04 -10.35 -6.60
C ALA A 13 -4.57 -8.90 -6.50
N PHE A 14 -4.38 -8.40 -5.28
CA PHE A 14 -3.92 -7.02 -5.08
C PHE A 14 -2.49 -6.84 -5.59
N PHE A 15 -1.64 -7.84 -5.39
CA PHE A 15 -0.27 -7.78 -5.90
C PHE A 15 -0.26 -7.70 -7.43
N ARG A 16 -1.07 -8.52 -8.09
CA ARG A 16 -1.17 -8.48 -9.56
C ARG A 16 -1.69 -7.14 -10.03
N GLU A 17 -2.70 -6.61 -9.35
CA GLU A 17 -3.25 -5.31 -9.71
C GLU A 17 -2.19 -4.23 -9.60
N LEU A 18 -1.41 -4.25 -8.51
CA LEU A 18 -0.33 -3.29 -8.33
C LEU A 18 0.70 -3.41 -9.44
N GLU A 19 1.11 -4.62 -9.79
CA GLU A 19 2.10 -4.82 -10.84
C GLU A 19 1.60 -4.31 -12.20
N LEU A 20 0.32 -4.56 -12.50
CA LEU A 20 -0.26 -4.06 -13.74
C LEU A 20 -0.32 -2.54 -13.75
N ARG A 21 -0.71 -1.92 -12.65
CA ARG A 21 -0.77 -0.47 -12.56
C ARG A 21 0.61 0.15 -12.68
N LYS A 22 1.63 -0.45 -12.06
CA LYS A 22 3.00 0.03 -12.20
C LYS A 22 3.45 -0.03 -13.66
N LYS A 23 3.09 -1.10 -14.35
CA LYS A 23 3.50 -1.30 -15.74
C LYS A 23 2.81 -0.33 -16.70
N TYR A 24 1.51 -0.10 -16.54
CA TYR A 24 0.73 0.68 -17.49
C TYR A 24 0.52 2.12 -17.10
N LEU A 25 0.47 2.43 -15.80
CA LEU A 25 0.19 3.77 -15.31
C LEU A 25 1.41 4.43 -14.66
N GLY A 26 2.31 3.62 -14.11
CA GLY A 26 3.46 4.14 -13.39
C GLY A 26 3.10 4.70 -12.02
N TRP A 27 4.12 5.07 -11.26
CA TRP A 27 3.94 5.57 -9.90
C TRP A 27 3.39 6.99 -9.83
N GLU A 28 3.36 7.69 -10.96
CA GLU A 28 2.80 9.02 -11.01
C GLU A 28 1.27 9.02 -10.92
N ASP A 29 0.66 7.87 -11.16
CA ASP A 29 -0.79 7.74 -11.09
C ASP A 29 -1.21 7.43 -9.66
N GLU A 30 -2.21 8.15 -9.15
CA GLU A 30 -2.70 7.96 -7.79
C GLU A 30 -3.22 6.56 -7.56
N ASP A 31 -3.81 5.95 -8.58
CA ASP A 31 -4.35 4.59 -8.44
C ASP A 31 -3.24 3.58 -8.14
N THR A 32 -2.04 3.79 -8.70
CA THR A 32 -0.91 2.92 -8.41
C THR A 32 -0.49 3.03 -6.95
N ILE A 33 -0.42 4.26 -6.45
CA ILE A 33 -0.06 4.50 -5.04
C ILE A 33 -1.13 3.89 -4.13
N LEU A 34 -2.39 4.07 -4.48
CA LEU A 34 -3.49 3.52 -3.70
C LEU A 34 -3.46 1.98 -3.70
N ALA A 35 -3.15 1.37 -4.84
CA ALA A 35 -3.02 -0.10 -4.91
C ALA A 35 -1.92 -0.60 -3.97
N CYS A 36 -0.80 0.12 -3.90
CA CYS A 36 0.29 -0.22 -3.01
C CYS A 36 -0.15 -0.10 -1.55
N GLN A 37 -0.87 0.96 -1.21
CA GLN A 37 -1.41 1.15 0.14
C GLN A 37 -2.36 0.00 0.50
N ASN A 38 -3.25 -0.37 -0.41
CA ASN A 38 -4.22 -1.44 -0.14
C ASN A 38 -3.52 -2.78 0.10
N LEU A 39 -2.48 -3.07 -0.67
CA LEU A 39 -1.71 -4.29 -0.44
C LEU A 39 -1.04 -4.26 0.93
N GLY A 40 -0.51 -3.10 1.33
CA GLY A 40 0.08 -2.95 2.65
C GLY A 40 -0.93 -3.20 3.77
N VAL A 41 -2.14 -2.69 3.63
CA VAL A 41 -3.19 -2.93 4.63
C VAL A 41 -3.48 -4.43 4.73
N LEU A 42 -3.54 -5.11 3.60
CA LEU A 42 -3.83 -6.54 3.59
C LEU A 42 -2.70 -7.35 4.24
N HIS A 43 -1.46 -6.99 3.98
CA HIS A 43 -0.32 -7.62 4.66
C HIS A 43 -0.41 -7.40 6.17
N SER A 44 -0.82 -6.22 6.58
CA SER A 44 -0.98 -5.90 8.00
C SER A 44 -2.03 -6.80 8.66
N PHE A 45 -3.13 -7.06 7.97
CA PHE A 45 -4.17 -7.96 8.49
C PHE A 45 -3.68 -9.40 8.62
N CYS A 46 -2.68 -9.76 7.83
CA CYS A 46 -2.10 -11.10 7.88
C CYS A 46 -0.89 -11.19 8.83
N ASN A 47 -0.63 -10.16 9.61
CA ASN A 47 0.52 -10.06 10.50
C ASN A 47 1.87 -10.12 9.77
N GLU A 48 1.89 -9.68 8.54
CA GLU A 48 3.11 -9.61 7.74
C GLU A 48 3.69 -8.20 7.83
N ARG A 49 4.25 -7.87 8.99
CA ARG A 49 4.70 -6.51 9.30
C ARG A 49 5.73 -5.97 8.32
N GLU A 50 6.73 -6.77 7.98
CA GLU A 50 7.79 -6.31 7.10
C GLU A 50 7.27 -5.99 5.71
N GLU A 51 6.42 -6.86 5.19
CA GLU A 51 5.80 -6.64 3.89
C GLU A 51 4.88 -5.42 3.91
N ALA A 52 4.11 -5.28 4.99
CA ALA A 52 3.24 -4.12 5.13
C ALA A 52 4.04 -2.82 5.16
N LEU A 53 5.11 -2.79 5.94
CA LEU A 53 5.96 -1.61 6.02
C LEU A 53 6.62 -1.28 4.68
N ALA A 54 7.06 -2.31 3.96
CA ALA A 54 7.66 -2.08 2.64
C ALA A 54 6.66 -1.42 1.71
N CYS A 55 5.41 -1.91 1.68
CA CYS A 55 4.37 -1.33 0.84
C CYS A 55 4.05 0.10 1.25
N PHE A 56 3.88 0.35 2.54
CA PHE A 56 3.53 1.69 3.01
C PHE A 56 4.64 2.69 2.76
N ARG A 57 5.90 2.29 3.00
CA ARG A 57 7.04 3.18 2.77
C ARG A 57 7.21 3.49 1.29
N GLU A 58 7.03 2.50 0.43
CA GLU A 58 7.11 2.72 -0.99
C GLU A 58 6.02 3.68 -1.46
N ALA A 59 4.79 3.44 -1.02
CA ALA A 59 3.67 4.31 -1.37
C ALA A 59 3.91 5.73 -0.85
N TYR A 60 4.40 5.85 0.38
CA TYR A 60 4.68 7.16 0.97
C TYR A 60 5.73 7.93 0.16
N GLY A 61 6.81 7.26 -0.22
CA GLY A 61 7.86 7.90 -1.00
C GLY A 61 7.34 8.46 -2.31
N HIS A 62 6.53 7.69 -3.02
CA HIS A 62 5.97 8.15 -4.28
C HIS A 62 4.93 9.24 -4.09
N GLU A 63 4.13 9.14 -3.03
CA GLU A 63 3.14 10.17 -2.74
C GLU A 63 3.78 11.51 -2.40
N VAL A 64 4.82 11.49 -1.57
CA VAL A 64 5.55 12.71 -1.21
C VAL A 64 6.17 13.34 -2.44
N LYS A 65 6.75 12.53 -3.30
CA LYS A 65 7.37 13.02 -4.53
C LYS A 65 6.36 13.69 -5.45
N LYS A 66 5.13 13.17 -5.46
CA LYS A 66 4.07 13.68 -6.33
C LYS A 66 3.34 14.86 -5.72
N ASN A 67 2.94 14.77 -4.45
CA ASN A 67 2.02 15.72 -3.82
C ASN A 67 2.57 16.40 -2.57
N GLY A 68 3.76 16.01 -2.11
CA GLY A 68 4.37 16.59 -0.93
C GLY A 68 3.97 15.89 0.36
N GLU A 69 4.72 16.19 1.43
CA GLU A 69 4.53 15.56 2.72
C GLU A 69 3.21 15.93 3.39
N ASP A 70 2.65 17.06 3.01
CA ASP A 70 1.42 17.55 3.64
C ASP A 70 0.16 16.98 3.01
N SER A 71 0.28 16.17 1.95
CA SER A 71 -0.90 15.62 1.32
C SER A 71 -1.65 14.70 2.29
N GLU A 72 -2.96 14.63 2.12
CA GLU A 72 -3.81 13.80 2.96
C GLU A 72 -3.38 12.33 2.92
N MET A 73 -3.06 11.84 1.73
CA MET A 73 -2.61 10.45 1.60
C MET A 73 -1.26 10.22 2.26
N ALA A 74 -0.33 11.18 2.15
CA ALA A 74 0.97 11.04 2.81
C ALA A 74 0.80 10.95 4.32
N GLN A 75 -0.05 11.77 4.89
CA GLN A 75 -0.32 11.73 6.33
C GLN A 75 -0.96 10.41 6.74
N LYS A 76 -1.89 9.93 5.94
CA LYS A 76 -2.54 8.64 6.19
C LYS A 76 -1.51 7.50 6.16
N LEU A 77 -0.61 7.51 5.19
CA LEU A 77 0.43 6.49 5.08
C LEU A 77 1.37 6.52 6.28
N LEU A 78 1.72 7.71 6.77
CA LEU A 78 2.53 7.82 7.99
C LEU A 78 1.81 7.19 9.18
N GLN A 79 0.51 7.37 9.29
CA GLN A 79 -0.27 6.76 10.36
C GLN A 79 -0.22 5.23 10.26
N TYR A 80 -0.38 4.69 9.06
CA TYR A 80 -0.29 3.24 8.88
C TYR A 80 1.08 2.71 9.27
N ILE A 81 2.13 3.40 8.85
CA ILE A 81 3.50 3.01 9.19
C ILE A 81 3.68 3.00 10.70
N SER A 82 3.22 4.05 11.37
CA SER A 82 3.34 4.16 12.82
C SER A 82 2.61 3.02 13.54
N VAL A 83 1.40 2.70 13.09
CA VAL A 83 0.62 1.63 13.70
C VAL A 83 1.33 0.29 13.54
N VAL A 84 1.87 0.01 12.36
CA VAL A 84 2.54 -1.27 12.11
C VAL A 84 3.83 -1.37 12.90
N GLU A 85 4.55 -0.25 13.07
CA GLU A 85 5.81 -0.24 13.81
C GLU A 85 5.65 -0.30 15.33
N SER A 86 4.49 0.05 15.83
CA SER A 86 4.26 0.08 17.28
C SER A 86 4.04 -1.29 17.92
#